data_dc787226412bdd0f91cfc97ac705b1b6
#
_entry.id   dc787226412bdd0f91cfc97ac705b1b6
#
_cell.length_a   1.000
_cell.length_b   1.000
_cell.length_c   1.000
_cell.angle_alpha   90.00
_cell.angle_beta   90.00
_cell.angle_gamma   90.00
#
_symmetry.space_group_name_H-M   'P 1'
#
loop_
_entity.id
_entity.type
_entity.pdbx_description
1 polymer ?
#
loop_
_entity_poly.entity_id
_entity_poly.type
_entity_poly.pdbx_seq_one_letter_code
_entity_poly.pdbx_strand_id
1 'polypeptide(L)'
;CILAGTSKRYNTDELSDDLLINTKYGFGVKIHNEEMMYNVPSLPYAVIKSKNANELMSENLRVLYVAMTRAKEQFITFISCQNLESKVNKKLVANLVGGKITPYTVNSCTGDGDLLLLCALFHKDGKVLRDYSEIPLLPDLAEFDMSISIIEPEEYSEKVQKEVIAEPNKEIIKEISDKLSYKYEYLPLSTVASKMTASSLDDSDNNFEFITSSKPAFMNKAEMTP
;
A
#
# COMPACT_ATOMS: atom_id res chain seq x y z
N CYS A 1 5.87 -5.55 -13.77
CA CYS A 1 5.06 -4.95 -12.71
C CYS A 1 5.95 -4.08 -11.82
N ILE A 2 5.51 -2.86 -11.48
CA ILE A 2 6.26 -1.94 -10.65
C ILE A 2 5.46 -1.68 -9.38
N LEU A 3 6.06 -1.93 -8.21
CA LEU A 3 5.52 -1.61 -6.90
C LEU A 3 6.27 -0.41 -6.33
N ALA A 4 5.59 0.73 -6.24
CA ALA A 4 6.11 1.97 -5.66
C ALA A 4 5.49 2.24 -4.28
N GLY A 5 6.11 3.15 -3.51
CA GLY A 5 5.59 3.57 -2.21
C GLY A 5 5.72 2.55 -1.07
N THR A 6 6.55 1.53 -1.23
CA THR A 6 6.74 0.44 -0.25
C THR A 6 7.31 0.89 1.09
N SER A 7 7.84 2.11 1.17
CA SER A 7 8.34 2.70 2.43
C SER A 7 7.22 3.28 3.31
N LYS A 8 5.99 3.35 2.80
CA LYS A 8 4.82 3.79 3.57
C LYS A 8 4.52 2.77 4.68
N ARG A 9 4.24 3.30 5.88
CA ARG A 9 3.83 2.45 7.00
C ARG A 9 2.39 1.99 6.85
N TYR A 10 2.11 0.81 7.34
CA TYR A 10 0.73 0.34 7.48
C TYR A 10 -0.06 1.25 8.41
N ASN A 11 -1.32 1.48 8.08
CA ASN A 11 -2.20 2.19 8.98
C ASN A 11 -2.59 1.27 10.15
N THR A 12 -2.32 1.74 11.36
CA THR A 12 -2.62 1.04 12.62
C THR A 12 -3.47 1.87 13.56
N ASP A 13 -4.07 2.96 13.07
CA ASP A 13 -4.82 3.92 13.90
C ASP A 13 -5.98 3.24 14.60
N GLU A 14 -6.72 2.36 13.89
CA GLU A 14 -7.83 1.58 14.43
C GLU A 14 -7.45 0.71 15.65
N LEU A 15 -6.16 0.29 15.75
CA LEU A 15 -5.68 -0.48 16.91
C LEU A 15 -5.48 0.38 18.17
N SER A 16 -5.65 1.69 18.06
CA SER A 16 -5.47 2.66 19.15
C SER A 16 -6.78 3.21 19.68
N ASP A 17 -7.91 2.87 19.09
CA ASP A 17 -9.24 3.30 19.50
C ASP A 17 -9.55 2.84 20.93
N ASP A 18 -10.47 3.54 21.60
CA ASP A 18 -10.85 3.21 22.98
C ASP A 18 -11.73 1.97 23.08
N LEU A 19 -12.41 1.62 21.98
CA LEU A 19 -13.19 0.40 21.82
C LEU A 19 -12.64 -0.40 20.62
N LEU A 20 -12.22 -1.62 20.87
CA LEU A 20 -11.82 -2.57 19.83
C LEU A 20 -12.85 -3.68 19.72
N ILE A 21 -13.17 -4.06 18.48
CA ILE A 21 -14.10 -5.13 18.16
C ILE A 21 -13.37 -6.19 17.35
N ASN A 22 -13.67 -7.46 17.66
CA ASN A 22 -13.24 -8.60 16.87
C ASN A 22 -14.38 -9.57 16.74
N THR A 23 -14.67 -10.05 15.55
CA THR A 23 -15.83 -10.91 15.25
C THR A 23 -15.83 -12.22 16.03
N LYS A 24 -14.66 -12.72 16.42
CA LYS A 24 -14.50 -13.99 17.13
C LYS A 24 -14.41 -13.81 18.64
N TYR A 25 -13.81 -12.72 19.10
CA TYR A 25 -13.49 -12.52 20.53
C TYR A 25 -14.36 -11.45 21.20
N GLY A 26 -15.30 -10.84 20.45
CA GLY A 26 -16.18 -9.81 20.98
C GLY A 26 -15.53 -8.43 20.99
N PHE A 27 -15.64 -7.72 22.10
CA PHE A 27 -15.13 -6.36 22.23
C PHE A 27 -14.24 -6.18 23.46
N GLY A 28 -13.33 -5.21 23.36
CA GLY A 28 -12.47 -4.79 24.46
C GLY A 28 -12.44 -3.27 24.56
N VAL A 29 -12.45 -2.74 25.77
CA VAL A 29 -12.48 -1.30 26.04
C VAL A 29 -11.31 -0.87 26.90
N LYS A 30 -10.91 0.39 26.77
CA LYS A 30 -10.09 1.07 27.75
C LYS A 30 -11.01 1.62 28.84
N ILE A 31 -10.62 1.46 30.09
CA ILE A 31 -11.34 1.92 31.28
C ILE A 31 -10.74 3.24 31.70
N HIS A 32 -11.58 4.27 31.84
CA HIS A 32 -11.14 5.57 32.35
C HIS A 32 -10.86 5.48 33.84
N ASN A 33 -9.67 5.88 34.25
CA ASN A 33 -9.31 6.02 35.68
C ASN A 33 -9.44 7.51 36.05
N GLU A 34 -10.45 7.84 36.86
CA GLU A 34 -10.76 9.22 37.24
C GLU A 34 -9.68 9.83 38.15
N GLU A 35 -9.04 9.02 39.00
CA GLU A 35 -8.02 9.51 39.93
C GLU A 35 -6.74 9.92 39.22
N MET A 36 -6.35 9.16 38.18
CA MET A 36 -5.12 9.37 37.44
C MET A 36 -5.33 10.06 36.09
N MET A 37 -6.58 10.36 35.74
CA MET A 37 -6.96 11.06 34.48
C MET A 37 -6.39 10.42 33.22
N TYR A 38 -6.31 9.07 33.16
CA TYR A 38 -5.88 8.35 31.94
C TYR A 38 -6.69 7.07 31.70
N ASN A 39 -6.66 6.60 30.45
CA ASN A 39 -7.36 5.39 30.03
C ASN A 39 -6.46 4.16 30.21
N VAL A 40 -6.93 3.17 30.96
CA VAL A 40 -6.24 1.90 31.20
C VAL A 40 -6.81 0.83 30.26
N PRO A 41 -5.99 0.14 29.45
CA PRO A 41 -6.46 -0.97 28.64
C PRO A 41 -6.91 -2.13 29.53
N SER A 42 -8.12 -2.63 29.29
CA SER A 42 -8.59 -3.85 29.94
C SER A 42 -7.88 -5.08 29.36
N LEU A 43 -7.89 -6.21 30.07
CA LEU A 43 -7.31 -7.46 29.55
C LEU A 43 -7.96 -7.91 28.23
N PRO A 44 -9.30 -7.90 28.06
CA PRO A 44 -9.91 -8.15 26.74
C PRO A 44 -9.41 -7.21 25.65
N TYR A 45 -9.24 -5.91 25.98
CA TYR A 45 -8.70 -4.94 25.03
C TYR A 45 -7.30 -5.35 24.53
N ALA A 46 -6.40 -5.72 25.45
CA ALA A 46 -5.03 -6.11 25.09
C ALA A 46 -5.00 -7.36 24.20
N VAL A 47 -5.84 -8.35 24.51
CA VAL A 47 -5.97 -9.57 23.71
C VAL A 47 -6.52 -9.27 22.31
N ILE A 48 -7.60 -8.50 22.22
CA ILE A 48 -8.23 -8.14 20.94
C ILE A 48 -7.27 -7.31 20.10
N LYS A 49 -6.58 -6.33 20.70
CA LYS A 49 -5.57 -5.53 20.02
C LYS A 49 -4.48 -6.40 19.37
N SER A 50 -3.95 -7.37 20.11
CA SER A 50 -2.94 -8.31 19.59
C SER A 50 -3.49 -9.15 18.44
N LYS A 51 -4.75 -9.60 18.54
CA LYS A 51 -5.39 -10.39 17.48
C LYS A 51 -5.65 -9.56 16.23
N ASN A 52 -6.24 -8.38 16.38
CA ASN A 52 -6.50 -7.48 15.27
C ASN A 52 -5.19 -7.07 14.55
N ALA A 53 -4.10 -6.85 15.29
CA ALA A 53 -2.79 -6.56 14.72
C ALA A 53 -2.27 -7.73 13.86
N ASN A 54 -2.42 -8.97 14.32
CA ASN A 54 -2.05 -10.16 13.56
C ASN A 54 -2.92 -10.34 12.30
N GLU A 55 -4.21 -10.08 12.40
CA GLU A 55 -5.14 -10.16 11.27
C GLU A 55 -4.81 -9.08 10.23
N LEU A 56 -4.54 -7.84 10.67
CA LEU A 56 -4.09 -6.75 9.80
C LEU A 56 -2.79 -7.11 9.06
N MET A 57 -1.79 -7.65 9.77
CA MET A 57 -0.54 -8.08 9.14
C MET A 57 -0.78 -9.20 8.13
N SER A 58 -1.64 -10.17 8.45
CA SER A 58 -1.99 -11.26 7.54
C SER A 58 -2.67 -10.75 6.27
N GLU A 59 -3.51 -9.73 6.39
CA GLU A 59 -4.17 -9.11 5.23
C GLU A 59 -3.17 -8.31 4.38
N ASN A 60 -2.29 -7.53 5.00
CA ASN A 60 -1.23 -6.82 4.29
C ASN A 60 -0.30 -7.78 3.52
N LEU A 61 0.09 -8.90 4.13
CA LEU A 61 0.85 -9.96 3.46
C LEU A 61 0.10 -10.55 2.26
N ARG A 62 -1.22 -10.75 2.40
CA ARG A 62 -2.05 -11.25 1.30
C ARG A 62 -2.10 -10.26 0.14
N VAL A 63 -2.27 -8.96 0.44
CA VAL A 63 -2.26 -7.90 -0.56
C VAL A 63 -0.91 -7.83 -1.28
N LEU A 64 0.19 -7.86 -0.53
CA LEU A 64 1.55 -7.89 -1.09
C LEU A 64 1.76 -9.12 -1.98
N TYR A 65 1.36 -10.31 -1.52
CA TYR A 65 1.41 -11.53 -2.31
C TYR A 65 0.66 -11.41 -3.63
N VAL A 66 -0.57 -10.88 -3.60
CA VAL A 66 -1.36 -10.65 -4.81
C VAL A 66 -0.64 -9.67 -5.74
N ALA A 67 -0.07 -8.57 -5.23
CA ALA A 67 0.68 -7.61 -6.03
C ALA A 67 1.89 -8.27 -6.72
N MET A 68 2.67 -9.06 -6.00
CA MET A 68 3.83 -9.78 -6.55
C MET A 68 3.44 -10.78 -7.61
N THR A 69 2.37 -11.55 -7.40
CA THR A 69 1.89 -12.57 -8.35
C THR A 69 1.24 -12.01 -9.61
N ARG A 70 0.97 -10.69 -9.68
CA ARG A 70 0.52 -10.03 -10.91
C ARG A 70 1.63 -9.83 -11.95
N ALA A 71 2.88 -9.91 -11.54
CA ALA A 71 4.00 -9.82 -12.45
C ALA A 71 4.11 -11.13 -13.27
N LYS A 72 4.11 -11.00 -14.60
CA LYS A 72 4.26 -12.15 -15.52
C LYS A 72 5.74 -12.39 -15.86
N GLU A 73 6.51 -11.33 -16.04
CA GLU A 73 7.90 -11.39 -16.49
C GLU A 73 8.86 -10.81 -15.47
N GLN A 74 8.58 -9.62 -14.97
CA GLN A 74 9.46 -8.90 -14.05
C GLN A 74 8.68 -8.15 -12.99
N PHE A 75 9.16 -8.22 -11.75
CA PHE A 75 8.69 -7.44 -10.61
C PHE A 75 9.79 -6.48 -10.18
N ILE A 76 9.49 -5.18 -10.17
CA ILE A 76 10.41 -4.11 -9.78
C ILE A 76 9.84 -3.41 -8.56
N THR A 77 10.66 -3.19 -7.53
CA THR A 77 10.26 -2.43 -6.35
C THR A 77 11.32 -1.43 -5.96
N PHE A 78 10.89 -0.31 -5.37
CA PHE A 78 11.75 0.75 -4.87
C PHE A 78 11.50 0.93 -3.38
N ILE A 79 12.57 0.91 -2.58
CA ILE A 79 12.50 1.07 -1.15
C ILE A 79 13.39 2.25 -0.76
N SER A 80 12.80 3.33 -0.27
CA SER A 80 13.57 4.46 0.25
C SER A 80 13.73 4.37 1.76
N CYS A 81 14.92 4.68 2.26
CA CYS A 81 15.22 4.76 3.68
C CYS A 81 16.31 5.81 3.92
N GLN A 82 16.29 6.44 5.09
CA GLN A 82 17.27 7.45 5.45
C GLN A 82 18.64 6.84 5.77
N ASN A 83 18.65 5.66 6.41
CA ASN A 83 19.87 4.95 6.79
C ASN A 83 19.62 3.44 6.64
N LEU A 84 20.23 2.84 5.64
CA LEU A 84 20.07 1.44 5.31
C LEU A 84 20.65 0.53 6.39
N GLU A 85 21.85 0.82 6.88
CA GLU A 85 22.52 0.05 7.93
C GLU A 85 21.69 -0.01 9.21
N SER A 86 21.20 1.15 9.67
CA SER A 86 20.33 1.20 10.85
C SER A 86 19.01 0.46 10.62
N LYS A 87 18.45 0.52 9.41
CA LYS A 87 17.23 -0.21 9.06
C LYS A 87 17.46 -1.71 9.07
N VAL A 88 18.56 -2.17 8.51
CA VAL A 88 18.92 -3.60 8.49
C VAL A 88 19.17 -4.08 9.91
N ASN A 89 20.08 -3.48 10.66
CA ASN A 89 20.50 -3.99 11.97
C ASN A 89 19.44 -3.81 13.04
N LYS A 90 18.98 -2.57 13.27
CA LYS A 90 18.09 -2.25 14.41
C LYS A 90 16.66 -2.71 14.20
N LYS A 91 16.18 -2.75 12.94
CA LYS A 91 14.79 -3.03 12.67
C LYS A 91 14.53 -4.45 12.16
N LEU A 92 15.37 -4.96 11.26
CA LEU A 92 15.14 -6.26 10.66
C LEU A 92 15.90 -7.35 11.40
N VAL A 93 17.22 -7.25 11.47
CA VAL A 93 18.08 -8.29 12.03
C VAL A 93 17.89 -8.46 13.54
N ALA A 94 17.72 -7.36 14.29
CA ALA A 94 17.45 -7.40 15.73
C ALA A 94 16.17 -8.17 16.12
N ASN A 95 15.21 -8.28 15.20
CA ASN A 95 13.95 -9.01 15.42
C ASN A 95 13.99 -10.46 14.93
N LEU A 96 15.14 -10.93 14.44
CA LEU A 96 15.33 -12.35 14.10
C LEU A 96 15.50 -13.19 15.35
N VAL A 97 14.84 -14.33 15.39
CA VAL A 97 14.97 -15.29 16.49
C VAL A 97 15.83 -16.45 16.04
N GLY A 98 17.05 -16.55 16.62
CA GLY A 98 18.01 -17.56 16.21
C GLY A 98 18.45 -17.45 14.75
N GLY A 99 18.49 -16.21 14.21
CA GLY A 99 18.86 -15.95 12.81
C GLY A 99 17.79 -16.35 11.79
N LYS A 100 16.56 -16.61 12.22
CA LYS A 100 15.45 -17.02 11.35
C LYS A 100 14.28 -16.04 11.40
N ILE A 101 13.56 -15.98 10.29
CA ILE A 101 12.29 -15.23 10.21
C ILE A 101 11.23 -16.02 10.99
N THR A 102 10.61 -15.35 11.95
CA THR A 102 9.52 -15.88 12.76
C THR A 102 8.27 -15.00 12.62
N PRO A 103 7.08 -15.45 13.06
CA PRO A 103 5.90 -14.60 13.12
C PRO A 103 6.15 -13.29 13.88
N TYR A 104 6.97 -13.31 14.92
CA TYR A 104 7.37 -12.10 15.64
C TYR A 104 8.15 -11.12 14.74
N THR A 105 9.11 -11.64 13.96
CA THR A 105 9.89 -10.83 13.00
C THR A 105 8.98 -10.18 11.97
N VAL A 106 8.03 -10.93 11.42
CA VAL A 106 7.06 -10.43 10.44
C VAL A 106 6.17 -9.34 11.05
N ASN A 107 5.66 -9.56 12.26
CA ASN A 107 4.82 -8.59 12.96
C ASN A 107 5.58 -7.31 13.37
N SER A 108 6.90 -7.34 13.41
CA SER A 108 7.74 -6.16 13.66
C SER A 108 7.92 -5.28 12.42
N CYS A 109 7.61 -5.78 11.24
CA CYS A 109 7.64 -5.02 10.00
C CYS A 109 6.52 -3.99 9.97
N THR A 110 6.83 -2.78 9.50
CA THR A 110 5.89 -1.65 9.53
C THR A 110 5.37 -1.25 8.17
N GLY A 111 5.81 -1.90 7.10
CA GLY A 111 5.40 -1.65 5.72
C GLY A 111 5.95 -2.71 4.78
N ASP A 112 5.46 -2.70 3.54
CA ASP A 112 5.85 -3.66 2.51
C ASP A 112 7.36 -3.67 2.26
N GLY A 113 8.01 -2.49 2.34
CA GLY A 113 9.44 -2.36 2.14
C GLY A 113 10.27 -3.12 3.19
N ASP A 114 9.79 -3.23 4.44
CA ASP A 114 10.46 -4.00 5.48
C ASP A 114 10.39 -5.49 5.17
N LEU A 115 9.23 -5.97 4.73
CA LEU A 115 9.02 -7.38 4.35
C LEU A 115 9.88 -7.76 3.13
N LEU A 116 9.90 -6.90 2.12
CA LEU A 116 10.70 -7.12 0.90
C LEU A 116 12.20 -7.11 1.21
N LEU A 117 12.68 -6.17 2.05
CA LEU A 117 14.07 -6.16 2.49
C LEU A 117 14.43 -7.40 3.31
N LEU A 118 13.51 -7.86 4.16
CA LEU A 118 13.71 -9.08 4.94
C LEU A 118 13.87 -10.29 4.03
N CYS A 119 13.01 -10.44 3.02
CA CYS A 119 13.14 -11.49 2.01
C CYS A 119 14.46 -11.37 1.24
N ALA A 120 14.82 -10.14 0.84
CA ALA A 120 16.05 -9.91 0.09
C ALA A 120 17.32 -10.21 0.88
N LEU A 121 17.33 -9.99 2.21
CA LEU A 121 18.46 -10.36 3.09
C LEU A 121 18.72 -11.86 3.10
N PHE A 122 17.68 -12.69 3.04
CA PHE A 122 17.80 -14.15 3.02
C PHE A 122 17.94 -14.72 1.61
N HIS A 123 17.75 -13.92 0.57
CA HIS A 123 17.92 -14.37 -0.80
C HIS A 123 19.40 -14.61 -1.15
N LYS A 124 19.70 -15.60 -2.01
CA LYS A 124 21.09 -15.91 -2.46
C LYS A 124 21.81 -14.65 -2.99
N ASP A 125 21.11 -13.82 -3.79
CA ASP A 125 21.66 -12.61 -4.41
C ASP A 125 21.65 -11.38 -3.50
N GLY A 126 21.15 -11.52 -2.26
CA GLY A 126 21.06 -10.44 -1.28
C GLY A 126 22.38 -10.06 -0.58
N LYS A 127 23.55 -10.45 -1.13
CA LYS A 127 24.85 -10.17 -0.52
C LYS A 127 25.07 -8.69 -0.24
N VAL A 128 24.72 -7.83 -1.18
CA VAL A 128 24.87 -6.37 -1.05
C VAL A 128 24.16 -5.82 0.19
N LEU A 129 23.01 -6.39 0.56
CA LEU A 129 22.28 -6.01 1.78
C LEU A 129 22.87 -6.65 3.03
N ARG A 130 23.35 -7.90 2.94
CA ARG A 130 24.00 -8.57 4.08
C ARG A 130 25.30 -7.93 4.50
N ASP A 131 26.01 -7.24 3.60
CA ASP A 131 27.22 -6.48 3.92
C ASP A 131 26.95 -5.32 4.91
N TYR A 132 25.69 -4.90 5.05
CA TYR A 132 25.24 -3.95 6.07
C TYR A 132 24.82 -4.60 7.39
N SER A 133 24.80 -5.92 7.47
CA SER A 133 24.41 -6.64 8.68
C SER A 133 25.60 -6.90 9.59
N GLU A 134 25.49 -6.55 10.86
CA GLU A 134 26.50 -6.88 11.90
C GLU A 134 26.53 -8.39 12.23
N ILE A 135 25.47 -9.12 11.90
CA ILE A 135 25.34 -10.55 12.19
C ILE A 135 25.44 -11.31 10.87
N PRO A 136 26.24 -12.38 10.80
CA PRO A 136 26.30 -13.22 9.62
C PRO A 136 24.96 -13.93 9.39
N LEU A 137 24.33 -13.66 8.24
CA LEU A 137 23.10 -14.28 7.80
C LEU A 137 23.41 -15.33 6.73
N LEU A 138 22.83 -16.50 6.87
CA LEU A 138 22.94 -17.57 5.88
C LEU A 138 21.82 -17.38 4.83
N PRO A 139 22.19 -17.33 3.53
CA PRO A 139 21.18 -17.21 2.48
C PRO A 139 20.40 -18.53 2.35
N ASP A 140 19.10 -18.39 2.09
CA ASP A 140 18.27 -19.50 1.67
C ASP A 140 18.44 -19.79 0.18
N LEU A 141 18.22 -21.04 -0.21
CA LEU A 141 18.18 -21.43 -1.61
C LEU A 141 16.89 -20.93 -2.23
N ALA A 142 17.00 -19.94 -3.13
CA ALA A 142 15.88 -19.43 -3.91
C ALA A 142 15.99 -19.86 -5.36
N GLU A 143 14.88 -20.23 -5.97
CA GLU A 143 14.83 -20.70 -7.36
C GLU A 143 14.84 -19.54 -8.37
N PHE A 144 14.48 -18.33 -7.97
CA PHE A 144 14.47 -17.15 -8.84
C PHE A 144 15.71 -16.29 -8.64
N ASP A 145 16.02 -15.47 -9.63
CA ASP A 145 17.11 -14.50 -9.58
C ASP A 145 16.62 -13.13 -9.16
N MET A 146 17.43 -12.42 -8.35
CA MET A 146 17.13 -11.08 -7.86
C MET A 146 18.30 -10.15 -8.16
N SER A 147 18.03 -8.95 -8.68
CA SER A 147 19.01 -7.89 -8.85
C SER A 147 18.74 -6.78 -7.85
N ILE A 148 19.73 -6.43 -7.05
CA ILE A 148 19.63 -5.39 -6.02
C ILE A 148 20.65 -4.31 -6.31
N SER A 149 20.21 -3.06 -6.42
CA SER A 149 21.06 -1.88 -6.55
C SER A 149 20.75 -0.86 -5.46
N ILE A 150 21.79 -0.27 -4.89
CA ILE A 150 21.67 0.83 -3.91
C ILE A 150 22.02 2.11 -4.66
N ILE A 151 21.10 3.08 -4.62
CA ILE A 151 21.26 4.36 -5.32
C ILE A 151 21.33 5.45 -4.27
N GLU A 152 22.41 6.20 -4.26
CA GLU A 152 22.56 7.38 -3.41
C GLU A 152 21.85 8.58 -4.05
N PRO A 153 21.16 9.43 -3.25
CA PRO A 153 20.37 10.56 -3.76
C PRO A 153 21.19 11.57 -4.59
N GLU A 154 22.44 11.73 -4.24
CA GLU A 154 23.36 12.68 -4.91
C GLU A 154 23.67 12.24 -6.35
N GLU A 155 23.80 10.95 -6.61
CA GLU A 155 24.02 10.41 -7.96
C GLU A 155 22.80 10.66 -8.87
N TYR A 156 21.61 10.69 -8.29
CA TYR A 156 20.38 10.92 -9.04
C TYR A 156 20.20 12.39 -9.42
N SER A 157 20.56 13.33 -8.54
CA SER A 157 20.43 14.77 -8.80
C SER A 157 21.36 15.25 -9.92
N GLU A 158 22.55 14.69 -10.06
CA GLU A 158 23.48 15.04 -11.14
C GLU A 158 22.99 14.57 -12.52
N LYS A 159 22.33 13.41 -12.60
CA LYS A 159 21.83 12.87 -13.87
C LYS A 159 20.63 13.63 -14.38
N VAL A 160 19.72 14.05 -13.49
CA VAL A 160 18.54 14.82 -13.87
C VAL A 160 18.86 16.22 -14.39
N GLN A 161 19.93 16.84 -13.88
CA GLN A 161 20.36 18.16 -14.35
C GLN A 161 21.04 18.15 -15.73
N LYS A 162 21.48 16.98 -16.23
CA LYS A 162 22.18 16.86 -17.53
C LYS A 162 21.30 16.48 -18.71
N GLU A 163 20.05 16.06 -18.47
CA GLU A 163 19.10 15.93 -19.54
C GLU A 163 18.62 17.32 -19.97
N VAL A 164 19.42 17.94 -20.84
CA VAL A 164 18.94 19.04 -21.67
C VAL A 164 17.72 18.49 -22.41
N ILE A 165 16.56 18.98 -22.04
CA ILE A 165 15.31 18.68 -22.77
C ILE A 165 15.58 19.12 -24.19
N ALA A 166 15.94 18.18 -25.05
CA ALA A 166 16.08 18.43 -26.47
C ALA A 166 14.77 19.07 -26.94
N GLU A 167 14.84 20.18 -27.67
CA GLU A 167 13.63 20.84 -28.19
C GLU A 167 12.79 19.75 -28.87
N PRO A 168 11.55 19.60 -28.46
CA PRO A 168 10.72 18.51 -28.96
C PRO A 168 10.54 18.67 -30.46
N ASN A 169 10.76 17.62 -31.21
CA ASN A 169 10.62 17.63 -32.67
C ASN A 169 9.18 18.06 -33.02
N LYS A 170 9.07 19.19 -33.75
CA LYS A 170 7.77 19.79 -34.11
C LYS A 170 6.88 18.83 -34.90
N GLU A 171 7.45 17.88 -35.66
CA GLU A 171 6.72 16.87 -36.39
C GLU A 171 6.06 15.85 -35.44
N ILE A 172 6.79 15.43 -34.40
CA ILE A 172 6.25 14.51 -33.37
C ILE A 172 5.14 15.18 -32.55
N ILE A 173 5.31 16.48 -32.22
CA ILE A 173 4.26 17.24 -31.53
C ILE A 173 3.00 17.30 -32.38
N LYS A 174 3.14 17.55 -33.68
CA LYS A 174 2.00 17.61 -34.60
C LYS A 174 1.30 16.26 -34.69
N GLU A 175 2.05 15.19 -34.85
CA GLU A 175 1.50 13.83 -34.91
C GLU A 175 0.75 13.45 -33.60
N ILE A 176 1.32 13.81 -32.44
CA ILE A 176 0.67 13.59 -31.14
C ILE A 176 -0.60 14.46 -31.04
N SER A 177 -0.55 15.73 -31.46
CA SER A 177 -1.69 16.61 -31.45
C SER A 177 -2.83 16.12 -32.34
N ASP A 178 -2.49 15.62 -33.52
CA ASP A 178 -3.47 15.06 -34.46
C ASP A 178 -4.12 13.78 -33.89
N LYS A 179 -3.34 12.93 -33.21
CA LYS A 179 -3.86 11.74 -32.52
C LYS A 179 -4.73 12.10 -31.30
N LEU A 180 -4.35 13.12 -30.53
CA LEU A 180 -5.12 13.58 -29.39
C LEU A 180 -6.38 14.34 -29.79
N SER A 181 -6.42 14.94 -30.99
CA SER A 181 -7.62 15.62 -31.52
C SER A 181 -8.65 14.65 -32.07
N TYR A 182 -8.33 13.35 -32.14
CA TYR A 182 -9.28 12.33 -32.57
C TYR A 182 -10.50 12.29 -31.67
N LYS A 183 -11.67 12.54 -32.24
CA LYS A 183 -12.94 12.38 -31.54
C LYS A 183 -13.46 10.97 -31.73
N TYR A 184 -13.58 10.28 -30.62
CA TYR A 184 -14.15 8.94 -30.65
C TYR A 184 -15.59 8.97 -31.15
N GLU A 185 -15.85 8.29 -32.25
CA GLU A 185 -17.15 8.31 -32.95
C GLU A 185 -18.31 7.87 -32.04
N TYR A 186 -18.03 6.93 -31.12
CA TYR A 186 -19.00 6.38 -30.17
C TYR A 186 -18.92 7.02 -28.78
N LEU A 187 -18.35 8.23 -28.66
CA LEU A 187 -18.27 8.93 -27.36
C LEU A 187 -19.60 9.01 -26.61
N PRO A 188 -20.76 9.24 -27.29
CA PRO A 188 -22.05 9.23 -26.59
C PRO A 188 -22.42 7.88 -25.96
N LEU A 189 -21.94 6.77 -26.54
CA LEU A 189 -22.18 5.43 -25.99
C LEU A 189 -21.33 5.12 -24.74
N SER A 190 -20.20 5.80 -24.57
CA SER A 190 -19.36 5.62 -23.40
C SER A 190 -19.99 6.15 -22.10
N THR A 191 -21.01 7.00 -22.23
CA THR A 191 -21.77 7.56 -21.08
C THR A 191 -23.02 6.73 -20.75
N VAL A 192 -23.36 5.73 -21.57
CA VAL A 192 -24.50 4.86 -21.30
C VAL A 192 -24.14 3.86 -20.22
N ALA A 193 -24.95 3.75 -19.16
CA ALA A 193 -24.73 2.81 -18.08
C ALA A 193 -24.80 1.37 -18.61
N SER A 194 -23.76 0.56 -18.33
CA SER A 194 -23.69 -0.86 -18.73
C SER A 194 -24.68 -1.76 -18.01
N LYS A 195 -25.27 -1.29 -16.91
CA LYS A 195 -26.32 -1.96 -16.14
C LYS A 195 -27.38 -0.94 -15.76
N MET A 196 -28.64 -1.24 -16.09
CA MET A 196 -29.81 -0.44 -15.68
C MET A 196 -30.70 -1.30 -14.78
N THR A 197 -31.29 -0.71 -13.76
CA THR A 197 -32.28 -1.38 -12.92
C THR A 197 -33.64 -1.35 -13.62
N ALA A 198 -34.51 -2.35 -13.37
CA ALA A 198 -35.84 -2.39 -13.97
C ALA A 198 -36.67 -1.13 -13.68
N SER A 199 -36.48 -0.53 -12.51
CA SER A 199 -37.14 0.74 -12.13
C SER A 199 -36.64 1.96 -12.90
N SER A 200 -35.46 1.90 -13.50
CA SER A 200 -34.94 3.02 -14.33
C SER A 200 -35.43 2.96 -15.78
N LEU A 201 -36.12 1.87 -16.17
CA LEU A 201 -36.72 1.72 -17.50
C LEU A 201 -38.13 2.32 -17.57
N ASP A 202 -38.85 2.39 -16.43
CA ASP A 202 -40.19 2.97 -16.38
C ASP A 202 -40.20 4.51 -16.48
N ASP A 203 -39.08 5.18 -16.15
CA ASP A 203 -38.94 6.63 -16.27
C ASP A 203 -38.54 7.10 -17.68
N SER A 204 -38.47 6.18 -18.67
CA SER A 204 -37.91 6.46 -19.99
C SER A 204 -38.87 7.16 -20.98
N ASP A 205 -40.09 7.50 -20.57
CA ASP A 205 -41.01 8.24 -21.46
C ASP A 205 -40.80 9.77 -21.52
N ASN A 206 -39.92 10.33 -20.70
CA ASN A 206 -39.55 11.74 -20.79
C ASN A 206 -38.07 11.95 -20.47
N ASN A 207 -37.34 12.30 -21.53
CA ASN A 207 -35.98 12.86 -21.51
C ASN A 207 -34.86 11.89 -21.00
N PHE A 208 -34.02 11.48 -21.92
CA PHE A 208 -32.66 11.05 -21.65
C PHE A 208 -31.83 12.22 -21.06
N GLU A 209 -32.21 12.69 -19.88
CA GLU A 209 -31.28 13.44 -19.05
C GLU A 209 -30.35 12.42 -18.38
N PHE A 210 -29.09 12.48 -18.77
CA PHE A 210 -28.03 11.70 -18.14
C PHE A 210 -28.13 11.86 -16.64
N ILE A 211 -28.38 10.76 -15.92
CA ILE A 211 -28.33 10.72 -14.46
C ILE A 211 -26.87 10.98 -14.05
N THR A 212 -26.51 12.24 -13.98
CA THR A 212 -25.36 12.67 -13.18
C THR A 212 -25.70 12.23 -11.75
N SER A 213 -24.87 11.41 -11.16
CA SER A 213 -24.98 10.82 -9.83
C SER A 213 -25.88 11.65 -8.90
N SER A 214 -27.14 11.24 -8.73
CA SER A 214 -28.04 11.88 -7.76
C SER A 214 -27.40 11.74 -6.37
N LYS A 215 -27.11 12.87 -5.73
CA LYS A 215 -26.66 12.85 -4.34
C LYS A 215 -27.70 12.07 -3.52
N PRO A 216 -27.27 11.15 -2.66
CA PRO A 216 -28.21 10.42 -1.80
C PRO A 216 -29.10 11.39 -1.04
N ALA A 217 -30.38 11.06 -0.83
CA ALA A 217 -31.39 11.94 -0.22
C ALA A 217 -30.95 12.50 1.16
N PHE A 218 -30.10 11.80 1.91
CA PHE A 218 -29.55 12.27 3.19
C PHE A 218 -28.51 13.39 3.05
N MET A 219 -28.01 13.67 1.84
CA MET A 219 -27.08 14.79 1.58
C MET A 219 -27.80 16.09 1.20
N ASN A 220 -29.10 16.07 0.98
CA ASN A 220 -29.90 17.26 0.74
C ASN A 220 -30.24 17.95 2.06
N LYS A 221 -29.42 18.94 2.45
CA LYS A 221 -29.58 19.75 3.67
C LYS A 221 -30.83 20.69 3.67
N ALA A 222 -31.69 20.62 2.69
CA ALA A 222 -32.74 21.62 2.48
C ALA A 222 -34.12 21.23 3.07
N GLU A 223 -34.31 20.06 3.66
CA GLU A 223 -35.62 19.62 4.18
C GLU A 223 -35.58 19.15 5.64
N MET A 224 -34.84 19.85 6.49
CA MET A 224 -35.04 19.79 7.93
C MET A 224 -35.56 21.14 8.41
N THR A 225 -36.83 21.39 8.23
CA THR A 225 -37.60 22.36 9.02
C THR A 225 -38.58 21.62 9.93
N PRO A 226 -38.80 22.13 11.16
CA PRO A 226 -39.25 21.41 12.35
C PRO A 226 -40.67 20.87 12.29
#